data_bf0980d3cfbd771242ecffc615e94f29
#
_entry.id   bf0980d3cfbd771242ecffc615e94f29
#
_cell.length_a   1.000
_cell.length_b   1.000
_cell.length_c   1.000
_cell.angle_alpha   90.00
_cell.angle_beta   90.00
_cell.angle_gamma   90.00
#
_symmetry.space_group_name_H-M   'P 1'
#
loop_
_entity.id
_entity.type
_entity.pdbx_description
1 polymer ?
#
loop_
_entity_poly.entity_id
_entity_poly.type
_entity_poly.pdbx_seq_one_letter_code
_entity_poly.pdbx_strand_id
1 'polypeptide(L)'
;MCRELRSVSDIPIILLTAKDSELDYVMGISQGSDDYLTKPFRPTILLMKVRALLRRVEMDRGKTAAAVDELRYGDLRYSATENAVFCGNTPVALTQTELRLLSYMLKQPEKAYSREELLNAVWGFDSEVETRVTDETLRRIRKKLLQAGSTVSVSTIWGFGYKLKEAERT
;
A
#
# COMPACT_ATOMS: atom_id res chain seq x y z
N MET A 1 -3.99 -1.41 -19.71
CA MET A 1 -4.80 -0.28 -19.19
C MET A 1 -4.36 0.17 -17.80
N CYS A 2 -4.54 -0.60 -16.68
CA CYS A 2 -4.08 -0.11 -15.37
C CYS A 2 -2.57 0.20 -15.31
N ARG A 3 -1.73 -0.63 -15.91
CA ARG A 3 -0.27 -0.39 -15.97
C ARG A 3 0.08 0.89 -16.73
N GLU A 4 -0.58 1.16 -17.83
CA GLU A 4 -0.38 2.36 -18.65
C GLU A 4 -0.82 3.61 -17.87
N LEU A 5 -1.97 3.56 -17.18
CA LEU A 5 -2.40 4.64 -16.30
C LEU A 5 -1.38 4.89 -15.18
N ARG A 6 -0.82 3.83 -14.59
CA ARG A 6 0.21 3.96 -13.56
C ARG A 6 1.54 4.50 -14.06
N SER A 7 1.87 4.36 -15.32
CA SER A 7 3.09 4.95 -15.87
C SER A 7 3.02 6.47 -16.01
N VAL A 8 1.82 7.05 -15.97
CA VAL A 8 1.58 8.48 -16.19
C VAL A 8 0.86 9.19 -15.02
N SER A 9 0.32 8.43 -14.06
CA SER A 9 -0.47 9.03 -12.97
C SER A 9 -0.54 8.13 -11.73
N ASP A 10 -0.49 8.75 -10.54
CA ASP A 10 -0.66 8.12 -9.23
C ASP A 10 -2.09 8.23 -8.69
N ILE A 11 -3.06 8.59 -9.54
CA ILE A 11 -4.47 8.66 -9.12
C ILE A 11 -4.96 7.33 -8.56
N PRO A 12 -5.84 7.33 -7.55
CA PRO A 12 -6.48 6.11 -7.06
C PRO A 12 -7.29 5.41 -8.16
N ILE A 13 -7.13 4.08 -8.29
CA ILE A 13 -7.81 3.26 -9.29
C ILE A 13 -8.62 2.18 -8.61
N ILE A 14 -9.93 2.17 -8.84
CA ILE A 14 -10.83 1.06 -8.47
C ILE A 14 -11.12 0.24 -9.74
N LEU A 15 -10.83 -1.05 -9.67
CA LEU A 15 -11.14 -1.96 -10.78
C LEU A 15 -12.56 -2.52 -10.61
N LEU A 16 -13.41 -2.35 -11.62
CA LEU A 16 -14.75 -2.97 -11.68
C LEU A 16 -14.68 -4.18 -12.61
N THR A 17 -14.89 -5.38 -12.06
CA THR A 17 -14.77 -6.64 -12.82
C THR A 17 -16.05 -7.48 -12.75
N ALA A 18 -16.36 -8.21 -13.83
CA ALA A 18 -17.43 -9.21 -13.86
C ALA A 18 -16.94 -10.61 -13.49
N LYS A 19 -15.64 -10.76 -13.20
CA LYS A 19 -15.01 -12.06 -13.00
C LYS A 19 -14.78 -12.31 -11.51
N ASP A 20 -15.29 -13.43 -11.03
CA ASP A 20 -15.25 -13.87 -9.63
C ASP A 20 -14.07 -14.81 -9.33
N SER A 21 -13.20 -15.09 -10.34
CA SER A 21 -12.09 -16.01 -10.13
C SER A 21 -10.95 -15.38 -9.32
N GLU A 22 -10.36 -16.14 -8.42
CA GLU A 22 -9.19 -15.71 -7.63
C GLU A 22 -8.02 -15.26 -8.51
N LEU A 23 -7.86 -15.86 -9.70
CA LEU A 23 -6.82 -15.50 -10.67
C LEU A 23 -7.04 -14.10 -11.26
N ASP A 24 -8.28 -13.75 -11.59
CA ASP A 24 -8.64 -12.43 -12.11
C ASP A 24 -8.49 -11.33 -11.06
N TYR A 25 -8.77 -11.67 -9.80
CA TYR A 25 -8.53 -10.81 -8.63
C TYR A 25 -7.03 -10.46 -8.48
N VAL A 26 -6.18 -11.48 -8.41
CA VAL A 26 -4.72 -11.30 -8.29
C VAL A 26 -4.17 -10.54 -9.49
N MET A 27 -4.67 -10.81 -10.69
CA MET A 27 -4.25 -10.09 -11.91
C MET A 27 -4.70 -8.63 -11.91
N GLY A 28 -5.91 -8.33 -11.45
CA GLY A 28 -6.42 -6.95 -11.36
C GLY A 28 -5.58 -6.08 -10.42
N ILE A 29 -5.34 -6.55 -9.21
CA ILE A 29 -4.54 -5.83 -8.21
C ILE A 29 -3.07 -5.80 -8.62
N SER A 30 -2.51 -6.87 -9.17
CA SER A 30 -1.12 -6.91 -9.63
C SER A 30 -0.82 -5.92 -10.77
N GLN A 31 -1.85 -5.40 -11.44
CA GLN A 31 -1.75 -4.37 -12.47
C GLN A 31 -1.72 -2.92 -11.93
N GLY A 32 -1.75 -2.71 -10.61
CA GLY A 32 -1.59 -1.39 -9.99
C GLY A 32 -2.89 -0.71 -9.56
N SER A 33 -4.04 -1.43 -9.50
CA SER A 33 -5.25 -0.88 -8.88
C SER A 33 -5.10 -0.77 -7.36
N ASP A 34 -5.77 0.20 -6.75
CA ASP A 34 -5.77 0.42 -5.30
C ASP A 34 -6.89 -0.34 -4.60
N ASP A 35 -7.97 -0.63 -5.33
CA ASP A 35 -9.09 -1.42 -4.85
C ASP A 35 -9.80 -2.06 -6.05
N TYR A 36 -10.73 -2.99 -5.78
CA TYR A 36 -11.53 -3.62 -6.81
C TYR A 36 -12.95 -3.87 -6.30
N LEU A 37 -13.88 -4.11 -7.23
CA LEU A 37 -15.26 -4.44 -6.93
C LEU A 37 -15.82 -5.37 -8.00
N THR A 38 -16.37 -6.51 -7.57
CA THR A 38 -16.97 -7.51 -8.49
C THR A 38 -18.40 -7.14 -8.84
N LYS A 39 -18.79 -7.36 -10.10
CA LYS A 39 -20.18 -7.22 -10.56
C LYS A 39 -20.95 -8.54 -10.29
N PRO A 40 -22.23 -8.48 -9.85
CA PRO A 40 -23.01 -7.27 -9.56
C PRO A 40 -22.64 -6.63 -8.22
N PHE A 41 -22.52 -5.31 -8.15
CA PHE A 41 -22.24 -4.57 -6.93
C PHE A 41 -23.36 -3.58 -6.59
N ARG A 42 -23.51 -3.24 -5.33
CA ARG A 42 -24.40 -2.18 -4.89
C ARG A 42 -23.74 -0.82 -5.15
N PRO A 43 -24.44 0.15 -5.78
CA PRO A 43 -23.89 1.48 -6.01
C PRO A 43 -23.40 2.18 -4.73
N THR A 44 -24.03 1.91 -3.61
CA THR A 44 -23.63 2.41 -2.28
C THR A 44 -22.23 1.95 -1.89
N ILE A 45 -21.87 0.70 -2.15
CA ILE A 45 -20.54 0.15 -1.87
C ILE A 45 -19.47 0.84 -2.73
N LEU A 46 -19.74 1.03 -4.02
CA LEU A 46 -18.82 1.77 -4.89
C LEU A 46 -18.60 3.19 -4.39
N LEU A 47 -19.70 3.89 -4.02
CA LEU A 47 -19.62 5.26 -3.50
C LEU A 47 -18.82 5.34 -2.20
N MET A 48 -18.99 4.37 -1.29
CA MET A 48 -18.21 4.28 -0.05
C MET A 48 -16.72 4.09 -0.35
N LYS A 49 -16.36 3.20 -1.27
CA LYS A 49 -14.96 2.97 -1.68
C LYS A 49 -14.34 4.23 -2.31
N VAL A 50 -15.05 4.90 -3.21
CA VAL A 50 -14.62 6.17 -3.82
C VAL A 50 -14.38 7.23 -2.75
N ARG A 51 -15.35 7.44 -1.84
CA ARG A 51 -15.21 8.40 -0.74
C ARG A 51 -14.04 8.09 0.18
N ALA A 52 -13.83 6.80 0.50
CA ALA A 52 -12.71 6.37 1.32
C ALA A 52 -11.37 6.70 0.65
N LEU A 53 -11.23 6.46 -0.66
CA LEU A 53 -10.02 6.78 -1.41
C LEU A 53 -9.79 8.30 -1.50
N LEU A 54 -10.81 9.09 -1.81
CA LEU A 54 -10.71 10.55 -1.91
C LEU A 54 -10.37 11.19 -0.57
N ARG A 55 -11.03 10.77 0.52
CA ARG A 55 -10.71 11.24 1.88
C ARG A 55 -9.24 11.01 2.23
N ARG A 56 -8.66 9.92 1.77
CA ARG A 56 -7.24 9.60 1.99
C ARG A 56 -6.32 10.55 1.26
N VAL A 57 -6.63 10.85 -0.01
CA VAL A 57 -5.88 11.83 -0.80
C VAL A 57 -5.91 13.21 -0.14
N GLU A 58 -7.07 13.62 0.40
CA GLU A 58 -7.22 14.89 1.12
C GLU A 58 -6.45 14.92 2.44
N MET A 59 -6.50 13.82 3.21
CA MET A 59 -5.74 13.69 4.46
C MET A 59 -4.24 13.75 4.25
N ASP A 60 -3.74 13.21 3.13
CA ASP A 60 -2.32 13.26 2.80
C ASP A 60 -1.90 14.67 2.36
N ARG A 61 -2.79 15.42 1.71
CA ARG A 61 -2.56 16.83 1.36
C ARG A 61 -2.64 17.79 2.56
N GLY A 62 -3.41 17.43 3.59
CA GLY A 62 -3.63 18.26 4.79
C GLY A 62 -2.63 18.04 5.93
N LYS A 63 -1.77 17.04 5.85
CA LYS A 63 -0.81 16.70 6.92
C LYS A 63 0.54 17.44 6.80
N THR A 64 0.52 18.71 6.43
CA THR A 64 1.69 19.58 6.47
C THR A 64 1.92 20.25 7.84
N ALA A 65 1.36 19.71 8.93
CA ALA A 65 1.61 20.26 10.27
C ALA A 65 1.76 19.13 11.32
N ALA A 66 2.94 19.04 11.91
CA ALA A 66 3.28 18.33 13.15
C ALA A 66 3.27 16.79 13.13
N ALA A 67 3.85 16.16 12.14
CA ALA A 67 4.28 14.76 12.23
C ALA A 67 5.76 14.67 11.87
N VAL A 68 6.47 13.72 12.45
CA VAL A 68 7.89 13.43 12.19
C VAL A 68 8.14 13.56 10.68
N ASP A 69 8.85 14.62 10.26
CA ASP A 69 9.06 14.94 8.84
C ASP A 69 9.77 13.83 8.08
N GLU A 70 10.43 12.94 8.82
CA GLU A 70 11.22 11.87 8.26
C GLU A 70 11.16 10.61 9.13
N LEU A 71 10.90 9.45 8.52
CA LEU A 71 11.01 8.14 9.16
C LEU A 71 12.16 7.38 8.50
N ARG A 72 12.98 6.70 9.33
CA ARG A 72 14.11 5.91 8.84
C ARG A 72 14.11 4.50 9.44
N TYR A 73 14.44 3.51 8.63
CA TYR A 73 14.73 2.16 9.05
C TYR A 73 15.65 1.47 8.04
N GLY A 74 16.81 1.01 8.50
CA GLY A 74 17.83 0.49 7.61
C GLY A 74 18.25 1.53 6.56
N ASP A 75 18.18 1.14 5.30
CA ASP A 75 18.46 1.99 4.15
C ASP A 75 17.23 2.74 3.61
N LEU A 76 16.06 2.57 4.24
CA LEU A 76 14.83 3.26 3.85
C LEU A 76 14.66 4.58 4.60
N ARG A 77 14.26 5.60 3.86
CA ARG A 77 13.89 6.92 4.34
C ARG A 77 12.53 7.33 3.76
N TYR A 78 11.54 7.57 4.60
CA TYR A 78 10.29 8.21 4.19
C TYR A 78 10.39 9.72 4.45
N SER A 79 10.03 10.53 3.48
CA SER A 79 9.90 11.98 3.60
C SER A 79 8.43 12.37 3.42
N ALA A 80 7.87 13.00 4.46
CA ALA A 80 6.50 13.51 4.40
C ALA A 80 6.39 14.70 3.43
N THR A 81 7.43 15.55 3.37
CA THR A 81 7.49 16.72 2.49
C THR A 81 7.52 16.32 1.01
N GLU A 82 8.32 15.29 0.68
CA GLU A 82 8.44 14.79 -0.69
C GLU A 82 7.36 13.75 -1.02
N ASN A 83 6.60 13.31 0.00
CA ASN A 83 5.60 12.24 -0.10
C ASN A 83 6.15 10.98 -0.81
N ALA A 84 7.34 10.56 -0.41
CA ALA A 84 8.08 9.49 -1.06
C ALA A 84 8.90 8.66 -0.07
N VAL A 85 9.18 7.41 -0.43
CA VAL A 85 10.17 6.56 0.24
C VAL A 85 11.39 6.44 -0.66
N PHE A 86 12.56 6.59 -0.06
CA PHE A 86 13.86 6.46 -0.70
C PHE A 86 14.59 5.24 -0.16
N CYS A 87 15.31 4.56 -1.03
CA CYS A 87 16.33 3.58 -0.68
C CYS A 87 17.70 4.25 -0.89
N GLY A 88 18.38 4.60 0.19
CA GLY A 88 19.52 5.53 0.11
C GLY A 88 19.06 6.89 -0.46
N ASN A 89 19.59 7.24 -1.63
CA ASN A 89 19.24 8.49 -2.34
C ASN A 89 18.27 8.28 -3.52
N THR A 90 17.86 7.04 -3.78
CA THR A 90 17.01 6.71 -4.94
C THR A 90 15.56 6.56 -4.51
N PRO A 91 14.60 7.29 -5.11
CA PRO A 91 13.18 7.14 -4.80
C PRO A 91 12.69 5.76 -5.24
N VAL A 92 11.91 5.12 -4.38
CA VAL A 92 11.23 3.86 -4.69
C VAL A 92 9.89 4.18 -5.36
N ALA A 93 9.66 3.65 -6.56
CA ALA A 93 8.45 3.92 -7.35
C ALA A 93 7.21 3.22 -6.74
N LEU A 94 6.66 3.78 -5.68
CA LEU A 94 5.46 3.29 -4.98
C LEU A 94 4.20 4.00 -5.48
N THR A 95 3.07 3.27 -5.52
CA THR A 95 1.76 3.91 -5.64
C THR A 95 1.37 4.58 -4.32
N GLN A 96 0.36 5.46 -4.32
CA GLN A 96 -0.08 6.13 -3.08
C GLN A 96 -0.52 5.13 -1.99
N THR A 97 -1.17 4.04 -2.37
CA THR A 97 -1.58 2.99 -1.43
C THR A 97 -0.38 2.23 -0.86
N GLU A 98 0.60 1.89 -1.70
CA GLU A 98 1.84 1.24 -1.27
C GLU A 98 2.68 2.15 -0.37
N LEU A 99 2.80 3.43 -0.74
CA LEU A 99 3.49 4.46 0.05
C LEU A 99 2.87 4.58 1.44
N ARG A 100 1.54 4.67 1.51
CA ARG A 100 0.80 4.77 2.77
C ARG A 100 1.02 3.54 3.64
N LEU A 101 0.92 2.33 3.06
CA LEU A 101 1.12 1.09 3.79
C LEU A 101 2.56 0.99 4.33
N LEU A 102 3.55 1.28 3.51
CA LEU A 102 4.95 1.23 3.91
C LEU A 102 5.28 2.32 4.94
N SER A 103 4.82 3.56 4.76
CA SER A 103 5.02 4.64 5.73
C SER A 103 4.36 4.37 7.07
N TYR A 104 3.19 3.69 7.07
CA TYR A 104 2.55 3.25 8.31
C TYR A 104 3.42 2.23 9.05
N MET A 105 3.99 1.26 8.36
CA MET A 105 4.89 0.27 8.96
C MET A 105 6.21 0.89 9.43
N LEU A 106 6.72 1.91 8.73
CA LEU A 106 7.96 2.62 9.10
C LEU A 106 7.84 3.44 10.39
N LYS A 107 6.63 3.71 10.89
CA LYS A 107 6.45 4.37 12.19
C LYS A 107 6.91 3.50 13.36
N GLN A 108 6.77 2.19 13.25
CA GLN A 108 7.22 1.21 14.23
C GLN A 108 7.71 -0.04 13.49
N PRO A 109 8.90 -0.01 12.88
CA PRO A 109 9.36 -1.04 11.96
C PRO A 109 9.52 -2.42 12.61
N GLU A 110 9.90 -2.46 13.90
CA GLU A 110 10.05 -3.71 14.65
C GLU A 110 8.71 -4.33 15.09
N LYS A 111 7.61 -3.58 14.96
CA LYS A 111 6.28 -4.05 15.34
C LYS A 111 5.78 -5.08 14.33
N ALA A 112 5.17 -6.15 14.88
CA ALA A 112 4.35 -7.07 14.11
C ALA A 112 2.95 -6.49 13.94
N TYR A 113 2.51 -6.34 12.70
CA TYR A 113 1.18 -5.83 12.33
C TYR A 113 0.29 -6.98 11.89
N SER A 114 -0.95 -7.05 12.39
CA SER A 114 -1.93 -7.99 11.85
C SER A 114 -2.40 -7.54 10.46
N ARG A 115 -2.98 -8.49 9.69
CA ARG A 115 -3.58 -8.17 8.38
C ARG A 115 -4.70 -7.15 8.52
N GLU A 116 -5.54 -7.32 9.52
CA GLU A 116 -6.66 -6.41 9.82
C GLU A 116 -6.19 -5.01 10.21
N GLU A 117 -5.14 -4.92 11.04
CA GLU A 117 -4.56 -3.63 11.43
C GLU A 117 -4.05 -2.86 10.20
N LEU A 118 -3.32 -3.53 9.31
CA LEU A 118 -2.82 -2.93 8.08
C LEU A 118 -3.95 -2.56 7.11
N LEU A 119 -4.97 -3.42 6.99
CA LEU A 119 -6.16 -3.16 6.20
C LEU A 119 -6.87 -1.90 6.69
N ASN A 120 -7.14 -1.82 7.99
CA ASN A 120 -7.82 -0.69 8.60
C ASN A 120 -7.02 0.62 8.49
N ALA A 121 -5.69 0.56 8.66
CA ALA A 121 -4.81 1.72 8.55
C ALA A 121 -4.82 2.34 7.14
N VAL A 122 -4.95 1.52 6.10
CA VAL A 122 -4.87 1.96 4.71
C VAL A 122 -6.23 2.08 4.05
N TRP A 123 -7.14 1.15 4.28
CA TRP A 123 -8.47 1.13 3.62
C TRP A 123 -9.63 1.58 4.52
N GLY A 124 -9.46 1.58 5.86
CA GLY A 124 -10.46 2.01 6.85
C GLY A 124 -11.43 0.90 7.25
N PHE A 125 -12.19 1.14 8.35
CA PHE A 125 -13.06 0.14 8.97
C PHE A 125 -14.28 -0.29 8.13
N ASP A 126 -14.67 0.51 7.15
CA ASP A 126 -15.83 0.21 6.28
C ASP A 126 -15.45 -0.62 5.04
N SER A 127 -14.22 -1.12 4.98
CA SER A 127 -13.83 -1.94 3.85
C SER A 127 -14.32 -3.38 4.06
N GLU A 128 -15.36 -3.78 3.36
CA GLU A 128 -15.66 -5.20 3.07
C GLU A 128 -14.57 -5.82 2.17
N VAL A 129 -13.42 -5.15 2.08
CA VAL A 129 -12.27 -5.58 1.29
C VAL A 129 -11.64 -6.77 1.98
N GLU A 130 -11.53 -7.85 1.27
CA GLU A 130 -10.85 -9.04 1.76
C GLU A 130 -9.40 -8.73 2.16
N THR A 131 -8.92 -9.36 3.22
CA THR A 131 -7.53 -9.23 3.73
C THR A 131 -6.46 -9.52 2.67
N ARG A 132 -6.84 -10.18 1.58
CA ARG A 132 -6.00 -10.47 0.40
C ARG A 132 -5.44 -9.21 -0.29
N VAL A 133 -6.16 -8.07 -0.23
CA VAL A 133 -5.66 -6.80 -0.81
C VAL A 133 -4.40 -6.34 -0.09
N THR A 134 -4.35 -6.53 1.22
CA THR A 134 -3.16 -6.23 2.03
C THR A 134 -1.99 -7.13 1.63
N ASP A 135 -2.22 -8.44 1.50
CA ASP A 135 -1.20 -9.42 1.14
C ASP A 135 -0.61 -9.11 -0.24
N GLU A 136 -1.44 -8.80 -1.21
CA GLU A 136 -0.99 -8.47 -2.57
C GLU A 136 -0.26 -7.13 -2.64
N THR A 137 -0.72 -6.12 -1.89
CA THR A 137 -0.04 -4.82 -1.81
C THR A 137 1.36 -4.99 -1.18
N LEU A 138 1.47 -5.77 -0.12
CA LEU A 138 2.76 -6.08 0.51
C LEU A 138 3.68 -6.89 -0.40
N ARG A 139 3.12 -7.81 -1.21
CA ARG A 139 3.89 -8.53 -2.23
C ARG A 139 4.50 -7.58 -3.26
N ARG A 140 3.74 -6.58 -3.71
CA ARG A 140 4.24 -5.55 -4.64
C ARG A 140 5.31 -4.67 -3.99
N ILE A 141 5.11 -4.25 -2.75
CA ILE A 141 6.12 -3.50 -1.99
C ILE A 141 7.42 -4.30 -1.88
N ARG A 142 7.37 -5.57 -1.51
CA ARG A 142 8.55 -6.45 -1.47
C ARG A 142 9.32 -6.45 -2.78
N LYS A 143 8.60 -6.63 -3.89
CA LYS A 143 9.20 -6.64 -5.23
C LYS A 143 9.91 -5.32 -5.55
N LYS A 144 9.29 -4.20 -5.21
CA LYS A 144 9.85 -2.86 -5.47
C LYS A 144 11.04 -2.55 -4.57
N LEU A 145 11.01 -2.93 -3.30
CA LEU A 145 12.15 -2.81 -2.39
C LEU A 145 13.34 -3.66 -2.88
N LEU A 146 13.08 -4.89 -3.31
CA LEU A 146 14.12 -5.76 -3.89
C LEU A 146 14.71 -5.15 -5.16
N GLN A 147 13.88 -4.59 -6.05
CA GLN A 147 14.33 -3.92 -7.27
C GLN A 147 15.15 -2.65 -6.99
N ALA A 148 14.84 -1.96 -5.89
CA ALA A 148 15.62 -0.81 -5.42
C ALA A 148 16.92 -1.20 -4.71
N GLY A 149 17.17 -2.50 -4.50
CA GLY A 149 18.35 -3.01 -3.80
C GLY A 149 18.31 -2.78 -2.29
N SER A 150 17.14 -2.59 -1.70
CA SER A 150 17.00 -2.32 -0.27
C SER A 150 17.40 -3.52 0.58
N THR A 151 18.08 -3.24 1.70
CA THR A 151 18.34 -4.22 2.77
C THR A 151 17.10 -4.50 3.61
N VAL A 152 16.09 -3.62 3.55
CA VAL A 152 14.83 -3.78 4.25
C VAL A 152 13.81 -4.54 3.39
N SER A 153 13.12 -5.49 3.99
CA SER A 153 12.03 -6.22 3.36
C SER A 153 10.83 -6.38 4.30
N VAL A 154 9.66 -6.70 3.73
CA VAL A 154 8.48 -7.08 4.50
C VAL A 154 8.56 -8.58 4.81
N SER A 155 8.69 -8.95 6.07
CA SER A 155 8.71 -10.33 6.54
C SER A 155 7.30 -10.77 6.94
N THR A 156 6.96 -12.02 6.64
CA THR A 156 5.71 -12.65 7.09
C THR A 156 5.92 -13.29 8.46
N ILE A 157 5.01 -13.03 9.38
CA ILE A 157 4.94 -13.71 10.67
C ILE A 157 3.79 -14.71 10.57
N TRP A 158 4.12 -15.98 10.52
CA TRP A 158 3.17 -17.07 10.36
C TRP A 158 2.05 -17.01 11.42
N GLY A 159 0.81 -17.12 10.97
CA GLY A 159 -0.36 -17.09 11.84
C GLY A 159 -0.74 -15.73 12.40
N PHE A 160 0.05 -14.66 12.14
CA PHE A 160 -0.22 -13.33 12.68
C PHE A 160 -0.33 -12.25 11.60
N GLY A 161 0.73 -12.01 10.82
CA GLY A 161 0.74 -10.93 9.84
C GLY A 161 2.13 -10.59 9.31
N TYR A 162 2.54 -9.33 9.42
CA TYR A 162 3.74 -8.81 8.77
C TYR A 162 4.53 -7.84 9.66
N LYS A 163 5.84 -7.77 9.42
CA LYS A 163 6.71 -6.72 9.97
C LYS A 163 7.80 -6.33 8.97
N LEU A 164 8.40 -5.17 9.15
CA LEU A 164 9.64 -4.85 8.45
C LEU A 164 10.81 -5.59 9.10
N LYS A 165 11.72 -6.06 8.28
CA LYS A 165 12.96 -6.69 8.71
C LYS A 165 14.11 -6.18 7.84
N GLU A 166 15.19 -5.75 8.50
CA GLU A 166 16.44 -5.48 7.83
C GLU A 166 17.25 -6.78 7.70
N ALA A 167 17.84 -7.02 6.53
CA ALA A 167 18.78 -8.12 6.35
C ALA A 167 20.05 -7.82 7.17
N GLU A 168 20.46 -8.75 8.00
CA GLU A 168 21.75 -8.67 8.68
C GLU A 168 22.85 -8.59 7.61
N ARG A 169 23.63 -7.52 7.64
CA ARG A 169 24.88 -7.46 6.86
C ARG A 169 25.84 -8.51 7.43
N THR A 170 25.94 -9.61 6.72
CA THR A 170 27.01 -10.60 6.97
C THR A 170 28.32 -10.04 6.50
#